data_3c49604295ad2dc5cc47b00c76003b57
#
_entry.id   3c49604295ad2dc5cc47b00c76003b57
#
_cell.length_a   1.000
_cell.length_b   1.000
_cell.length_c   1.000
_cell.angle_alpha   90.00
_cell.angle_beta   90.00
_cell.angle_gamma   90.00
#
_symmetry.space_group_name_H-M   'P 1'
#
loop_
_entity.id
_entity.type
_entity.pdbx_description
1 polymer ?
#
loop_
_entity_poly.entity_id
_entity_poly.type
_entity_poly.pdbx_seq_one_letter_code
_entity_poly.pdbx_strand_id
1 'polypeptide(L)'
;MNEKKFKNKIALITGSTQGIGEITSRLFVQQGLSGLVICGRNGKNGTKIANDLNQLECKTIFVKSDLSKINDCKKIIQTVDKIFHKIDILINCAAQTDRGSILDTSPKLWDSIFNTNVRAPFLLMQGAAKIMIREKTKGVMASVISIVSYGGASFLTPYSSSKGALKILTKNVAASLIKKQIRVNGLNLGWTDTPNETRVQKKYHNAKDDWVKKAEKGLPFKRMIKPIDVAQCLSFMCSEDSSIMTGSIIDLEQMVMGTIDPKTADN
;
A
#
# COMPACT_ATOMS: atom_id res chain seq x y z
N MET A 1 -1.15 26.68 -8.11
CA MET A 1 -0.06 26.61 -7.10
C MET A 1 -0.10 25.22 -6.52
N ASN A 2 0.99 24.44 -6.66
CA ASN A 2 1.06 23.12 -6.02
C ASN A 2 1.16 23.36 -4.51
N GLU A 3 0.08 23.18 -3.81
CA GLU A 3 0.04 23.26 -2.36
C GLU A 3 1.01 22.20 -1.78
N LYS A 4 1.94 22.65 -0.93
CA LYS A 4 2.90 21.75 -0.27
C LYS A 4 2.19 20.98 0.86
N LYS A 5 1.28 20.04 0.47
CA LYS A 5 0.40 19.26 1.36
C LYS A 5 1.13 18.55 2.50
N PHE A 6 2.38 18.16 2.29
CA PHE A 6 3.16 17.38 3.24
C PHE A 6 4.37 18.12 3.81
N LYS A 7 4.34 19.47 3.80
CA LYS A 7 5.40 20.28 4.39
C LYS A 7 5.59 19.92 5.87
N ASN A 8 6.84 19.72 6.28
CA ASN A 8 7.24 19.33 7.64
C ASN A 8 6.71 17.96 8.10
N LYS A 9 6.22 17.11 7.18
CA LYS A 9 5.78 15.75 7.48
C LYS A 9 6.88 14.73 7.19
N ILE A 10 6.89 13.67 8.00
CA ILE A 10 7.77 12.50 7.86
C ILE A 10 6.92 11.28 7.51
N ALA A 11 7.29 10.57 6.45
CA ALA A 11 6.57 9.38 6.01
C ALA A 11 7.42 8.11 6.03
N LEU A 12 6.75 6.99 6.27
CA LEU A 12 7.25 5.65 5.98
C LEU A 12 6.34 5.00 4.94
N ILE A 13 6.90 4.61 3.79
CA ILE A 13 6.17 3.94 2.72
C ILE A 13 6.82 2.60 2.44
N THR A 14 6.07 1.50 2.56
CA THR A 14 6.58 0.15 2.29
C THR A 14 6.39 -0.25 0.83
N GLY A 15 7.24 -1.18 0.33
CA GLY A 15 7.16 -1.61 -1.07
C GLY A 15 7.54 -0.53 -2.07
N SER A 16 8.38 0.40 -1.68
CA SER A 16 8.67 1.65 -2.42
C SER A 16 9.80 1.51 -3.45
N THR A 17 10.25 0.29 -3.75
CA THR A 17 11.32 0.07 -4.73
C THR A 17 10.80 -0.12 -6.17
N GLN A 18 9.49 -0.05 -6.36
CA GLN A 18 8.80 -0.12 -7.66
C GLN A 18 7.30 0.19 -7.52
N GLY A 19 6.62 0.41 -8.65
CA GLY A 19 5.17 0.44 -8.78
C GLY A 19 4.49 1.48 -7.90
N ILE A 20 3.42 1.09 -7.21
CA ILE A 20 2.58 2.01 -6.42
C ILE A 20 3.41 2.73 -5.34
N GLY A 21 4.21 1.99 -4.56
CA GLY A 21 4.98 2.58 -3.47
C GLY A 21 6.04 3.57 -3.95
N GLU A 22 6.70 3.31 -5.07
CA GLU A 22 7.63 4.26 -5.69
C GLU A 22 6.92 5.52 -6.15
N ILE A 23 5.84 5.39 -6.93
CA ILE A 23 5.10 6.55 -7.47
C ILE A 23 4.48 7.38 -6.33
N THR A 24 3.96 6.73 -5.28
CA THR A 24 3.48 7.42 -4.08
C THR A 24 4.60 8.20 -3.39
N SER A 25 5.78 7.61 -3.25
CA SER A 25 6.95 8.28 -2.66
C SER A 25 7.34 9.52 -3.45
N ARG A 26 7.42 9.42 -4.77
CA ARG A 26 7.74 10.55 -5.66
C ARG A 26 6.69 11.65 -5.59
N LEU A 27 5.39 11.31 -5.62
CA LEU A 27 4.30 12.28 -5.52
C LEU A 27 4.33 13.02 -4.18
N PHE A 28 4.53 12.32 -3.06
CA PHE A 28 4.56 12.94 -1.74
C PHE A 28 5.74 13.91 -1.60
N VAL A 29 6.90 13.57 -2.15
CA VAL A 29 8.06 14.47 -2.20
C VAL A 29 7.75 15.70 -3.06
N GLN A 30 7.14 15.54 -4.23
CA GLN A 30 6.69 16.67 -5.07
C GLN A 30 5.66 17.56 -4.35
N GLN A 31 4.88 16.98 -3.43
CA GLN A 31 3.92 17.71 -2.58
C GLN A 31 4.54 18.25 -1.27
N GLY A 32 5.88 18.29 -1.20
CA GLY A 32 6.61 18.98 -0.13
C GLY A 32 6.94 18.13 1.08
N LEU A 33 6.91 16.79 0.98
CA LEU A 33 7.32 15.91 2.07
C LEU A 33 8.77 16.19 2.48
N SER A 34 9.03 16.33 3.79
CA SER A 34 10.33 16.76 4.30
C SER A 34 11.25 15.60 4.65
N GLY A 35 10.71 14.43 5.01
CA GLY A 35 11.51 13.24 5.28
C GLY A 35 10.76 11.96 4.94
N LEU A 36 11.50 10.97 4.46
CA LEU A 36 10.94 9.74 3.93
C LEU A 36 11.83 8.53 4.27
N VAL A 37 11.21 7.50 4.79
CA VAL A 37 11.81 6.15 4.81
C VAL A 37 11.10 5.30 3.77
N ILE A 38 11.88 4.76 2.84
CA ILE A 38 11.43 3.78 1.85
C ILE A 38 12.05 2.43 2.13
N CYS A 39 11.32 1.35 1.83
CA CYS A 39 11.84 0.02 2.07
C CYS A 39 11.40 -1.01 1.02
N GLY A 40 12.21 -2.05 0.88
CA GLY A 40 11.94 -3.16 -0.02
C GLY A 40 13.14 -4.07 -0.20
N ARG A 41 12.97 -5.16 -0.95
CA ARG A 41 13.99 -6.20 -1.15
C ARG A 41 15.05 -5.82 -2.18
N ASN A 42 14.68 -5.03 -3.19
CA ASN A 42 15.57 -4.63 -4.27
C ASN A 42 16.48 -3.47 -3.84
N GLY A 43 17.71 -3.80 -3.43
CA GLY A 43 18.70 -2.83 -2.96
C GLY A 43 19.07 -1.80 -4.01
N LYS A 44 19.33 -2.23 -5.26
CA LYS A 44 19.73 -1.35 -6.37
C LYS A 44 18.66 -0.28 -6.65
N ASN A 45 17.41 -0.69 -6.84
CA ASN A 45 16.33 0.24 -7.09
C ASN A 45 16.06 1.15 -5.88
N GLY A 46 16.04 0.58 -4.66
CA GLY A 46 15.81 1.36 -3.45
C GLY A 46 16.84 2.45 -3.23
N THR A 47 18.12 2.15 -3.41
CA THR A 47 19.21 3.14 -3.32
C THR A 47 19.08 4.21 -4.40
N LYS A 48 18.79 3.80 -5.65
CA LYS A 48 18.58 4.76 -6.75
C LYS A 48 17.44 5.73 -6.43
N ILE A 49 16.27 5.21 -6.01
CA ILE A 49 15.10 6.04 -5.70
C ILE A 49 15.40 6.99 -4.53
N ALA A 50 16.08 6.51 -3.48
CA ALA A 50 16.46 7.37 -2.37
C ALA A 50 17.39 8.51 -2.81
N ASN A 51 18.38 8.22 -3.67
CA ASN A 51 19.28 9.24 -4.21
C ASN A 51 18.51 10.27 -5.06
N ASP A 52 17.63 9.80 -5.97
CA ASP A 52 16.79 10.69 -6.79
C ASP A 52 15.96 11.64 -5.90
N LEU A 53 15.33 11.12 -4.85
CA LEU A 53 14.44 11.89 -3.96
C LEU A 53 15.22 12.84 -3.03
N ASN A 54 16.44 12.48 -2.64
CA ASN A 54 17.31 13.38 -1.87
C ASN A 54 17.69 14.65 -2.64
N GLN A 55 17.69 14.60 -3.98
CA GLN A 55 17.92 15.79 -4.81
C GLN A 55 16.75 16.77 -4.81
N LEU A 56 15.58 16.36 -4.29
CA LEU A 56 14.34 17.14 -4.26
C LEU A 56 14.01 17.71 -2.87
N GLU A 57 15.02 18.04 -2.07
CA GLU A 57 14.89 18.60 -0.70
C GLU A 57 14.13 17.72 0.30
N CYS A 58 14.02 16.39 0.03
CA CYS A 58 13.41 15.44 0.94
C CYS A 58 14.46 14.46 1.47
N LYS A 59 14.79 14.53 2.77
CA LYS A 59 15.71 13.57 3.39
C LYS A 59 15.14 12.16 3.28
N THR A 60 15.62 11.38 2.31
CA THR A 60 15.12 10.03 2.01
C THR A 60 16.14 8.96 2.40
N ILE A 61 15.68 7.98 3.20
CA ILE A 61 16.48 6.83 3.66
C ILE A 61 15.91 5.55 3.08
N PHE A 62 16.73 4.75 2.43
CA PHE A 62 16.36 3.40 1.99
C PHE A 62 16.77 2.35 3.02
N VAL A 63 15.83 1.49 3.41
CA VAL A 63 16.08 0.32 4.28
C VAL A 63 15.84 -0.96 3.46
N LYS A 64 16.91 -1.65 3.10
CA LYS A 64 16.78 -2.99 2.50
C LYS A 64 16.17 -3.93 3.54
N SER A 65 15.00 -4.52 3.20
CA SER A 65 14.22 -5.32 4.13
C SER A 65 13.31 -6.34 3.42
N ASP A 66 13.10 -7.44 4.11
CA ASP A 66 12.10 -8.46 3.79
C ASP A 66 11.01 -8.43 4.87
N LEU A 67 9.85 -7.93 4.52
CA LEU A 67 8.74 -7.74 5.46
C LEU A 67 8.16 -9.05 6.01
N SER A 68 8.48 -10.20 5.41
CA SER A 68 8.16 -11.50 6.03
C SER A 68 8.96 -11.76 7.31
N LYS A 69 10.01 -10.97 7.59
CA LYS A 69 10.90 -11.10 8.75
C LYS A 69 10.59 -10.04 9.81
N ILE A 70 10.29 -10.48 11.02
CA ILE A 70 9.97 -9.59 12.16
C ILE A 70 11.09 -8.58 12.43
N ASN A 71 12.35 -9.03 12.39
CA ASN A 71 13.50 -8.17 12.67
C ASN A 71 13.66 -7.05 11.64
N ASP A 72 13.30 -7.31 10.36
CA ASP A 72 13.34 -6.27 9.34
C ASP A 72 12.24 -5.22 9.57
N CYS A 73 11.04 -5.64 10.00
CA CYS A 73 9.99 -4.70 10.38
C CYS A 73 10.41 -3.83 11.58
N LYS A 74 11.04 -4.42 12.59
CA LYS A 74 11.59 -3.68 13.75
C LYS A 74 12.67 -2.69 13.32
N LYS A 75 13.60 -3.13 12.45
CA LYS A 75 14.68 -2.29 11.90
C LYS A 75 14.14 -1.07 11.18
N ILE A 76 13.08 -1.22 10.38
CA ILE A 76 12.45 -0.09 9.67
C ILE A 76 11.96 0.97 10.67
N ILE A 77 11.18 0.57 11.68
CA ILE A 77 10.67 1.48 12.72
C ILE A 77 11.80 2.14 13.51
N GLN A 78 12.82 1.37 13.89
CA GLN A 78 14.01 1.90 14.57
C GLN A 78 14.76 2.93 13.69
N THR A 79 14.82 2.70 12.38
CA THR A 79 15.45 3.65 11.45
C THR A 79 14.66 4.96 11.39
N VAL A 80 13.32 4.90 11.27
CA VAL A 80 12.47 6.10 11.31
C VAL A 80 12.74 6.87 12.62
N ASP A 81 12.67 6.17 13.75
CA ASP A 81 12.82 6.78 15.06
C ASP A 81 14.21 7.39 15.27
N LYS A 82 15.26 6.67 14.91
CA LYS A 82 16.64 7.14 15.03
C LYS A 82 16.96 8.39 14.20
N ILE A 83 16.38 8.47 12.99
CA ILE A 83 16.75 9.51 12.01
C ILE A 83 15.86 10.75 12.12
N PHE A 84 14.57 10.55 12.39
CA PHE A 84 13.58 11.61 12.37
C PHE A 84 12.92 11.87 13.72
N HIS A 85 13.05 10.95 14.70
CA HIS A 85 12.39 10.99 16.01
C HIS A 85 10.86 11.13 15.96
N LYS A 86 10.28 11.13 14.77
CA LYS A 86 8.89 11.45 14.48
C LYS A 86 8.41 10.65 13.28
N ILE A 87 7.12 10.37 13.22
CA ILE A 87 6.44 9.86 12.03
C ILE A 87 5.04 10.50 11.95
N ASP A 88 4.69 11.04 10.79
CA ASP A 88 3.37 11.61 10.53
C ASP A 88 2.51 10.68 9.67
N ILE A 89 3.14 9.94 8.74
CA ILE A 89 2.44 9.15 7.74
C ILE A 89 3.07 7.75 7.66
N LEU A 90 2.22 6.71 7.72
CA LEU A 90 2.61 5.33 7.40
C LEU A 90 1.75 4.84 6.23
N ILE A 91 2.40 4.34 5.16
CA ILE A 91 1.69 3.67 4.07
C ILE A 91 2.17 2.22 3.94
N ASN A 92 1.29 1.29 4.25
CA ASN A 92 1.48 -0.13 4.02
C ASN A 92 1.10 -0.46 2.56
N CYS A 93 2.07 -0.36 1.64
CA CYS A 93 1.89 -0.61 0.22
C CYS A 93 2.49 -1.95 -0.25
N ALA A 94 3.45 -2.49 0.50
CA ALA A 94 4.06 -3.78 0.15
C ALA A 94 3.04 -4.92 0.23
N ALA A 95 3.12 -5.83 -0.73
CA ALA A 95 2.33 -7.05 -0.74
C ALA A 95 3.05 -8.20 -1.45
N GLN A 96 2.75 -9.41 -1.03
CA GLN A 96 3.01 -10.63 -1.76
C GLN A 96 1.70 -11.07 -2.43
N THR A 97 1.74 -11.31 -3.75
CA THR A 97 0.58 -11.55 -4.60
C THR A 97 0.65 -12.90 -5.33
N ASP A 98 1.44 -13.84 -4.80
CA ASP A 98 1.53 -15.17 -5.38
C ASP A 98 0.17 -15.87 -5.34
N ARG A 99 -0.05 -16.76 -6.32
CA ARG A 99 -1.32 -17.46 -6.53
C ARG A 99 -1.31 -18.81 -5.80
N GLY A 100 -2.48 -19.22 -5.38
CA GLY A 100 -2.75 -20.54 -4.81
C GLY A 100 -4.25 -20.73 -4.58
N SER A 101 -4.73 -21.94 -4.80
CA SER A 101 -6.12 -22.36 -4.54
C SER A 101 -6.24 -23.07 -3.19
N ILE A 102 -7.47 -23.45 -2.82
CA ILE A 102 -7.71 -24.28 -1.63
C ILE A 102 -7.04 -25.67 -1.76
N LEU A 103 -6.80 -26.13 -2.98
CA LEU A 103 -6.26 -27.47 -3.23
C LEU A 103 -4.72 -27.51 -3.27
N ASP A 104 -4.07 -26.41 -3.65
CA ASP A 104 -2.62 -26.39 -3.94
C ASP A 104 -1.80 -25.39 -3.13
N THR A 105 -2.44 -24.60 -2.26
CA THR A 105 -1.71 -23.68 -1.40
C THR A 105 -0.94 -24.42 -0.32
N SER A 106 0.40 -24.42 -0.41
CA SER A 106 1.23 -24.98 0.66
C SER A 106 1.19 -24.13 1.93
N PRO A 107 1.36 -24.73 3.13
CA PRO A 107 1.50 -23.97 4.38
C PRO A 107 2.60 -22.90 4.30
N LYS A 108 3.72 -23.20 3.66
CA LYS A 108 4.82 -22.25 3.45
C LYS A 108 4.39 -21.02 2.64
N LEU A 109 3.60 -21.22 1.58
CA LEU A 109 3.08 -20.10 0.77
C LEU A 109 2.07 -19.28 1.58
N TRP A 110 1.16 -19.93 2.27
CA TRP A 110 0.20 -19.31 3.17
C TRP A 110 0.88 -18.41 4.20
N ASP A 111 1.82 -18.97 4.96
CA ASP A 111 2.57 -18.24 5.99
C ASP A 111 3.35 -17.05 5.42
N SER A 112 4.00 -17.24 4.28
CA SER A 112 4.75 -16.17 3.60
C SER A 112 3.85 -14.99 3.22
N ILE A 113 2.66 -15.27 2.68
CA ILE A 113 1.68 -14.25 2.31
C ILE A 113 1.16 -13.53 3.57
N PHE A 114 0.75 -14.27 4.60
CA PHE A 114 0.24 -13.67 5.84
C PHE A 114 1.32 -12.89 6.59
N ASN A 115 2.54 -13.40 6.60
CA ASN A 115 3.67 -12.70 7.22
C ASN A 115 3.92 -11.33 6.57
N THR A 116 3.82 -11.27 5.23
CA THR A 116 4.06 -10.04 4.47
C THR A 116 2.84 -9.12 4.47
N ASN A 117 1.63 -9.65 4.23
CA ASN A 117 0.44 -8.84 3.97
C ASN A 117 -0.35 -8.46 5.24
N VAL A 118 -0.14 -9.17 6.36
CA VAL A 118 -0.91 -8.97 7.60
C VAL A 118 0.01 -8.67 8.78
N ARG A 119 0.95 -9.59 9.11
CA ARG A 119 1.84 -9.43 10.27
C ARG A 119 2.74 -8.21 10.14
N ALA A 120 3.34 -7.99 8.98
CA ALA A 120 4.21 -6.83 8.78
C ALA A 120 3.44 -5.49 8.92
N PRO A 121 2.29 -5.25 8.26
CA PRO A 121 1.47 -4.08 8.53
C PRO A 121 1.11 -3.91 10.00
N PHE A 122 0.73 -4.97 10.71
CA PHE A 122 0.46 -4.92 12.14
C PHE A 122 1.66 -4.39 12.93
N LEU A 123 2.86 -4.95 12.73
CA LEU A 123 4.07 -4.55 13.44
C LEU A 123 4.47 -3.10 13.12
N LEU A 124 4.34 -2.70 11.86
CA LEU A 124 4.66 -1.34 11.41
C LEU A 124 3.65 -0.32 11.96
N MET A 125 2.35 -0.62 11.93
CA MET A 125 1.32 0.23 12.55
C MET A 125 1.52 0.34 14.06
N GLN A 126 1.83 -0.76 14.75
CA GLN A 126 2.14 -0.75 16.18
C GLN A 126 3.34 0.13 16.50
N GLY A 127 4.44 -0.02 15.74
CA GLY A 127 5.65 0.79 15.93
C GLY A 127 5.41 2.28 15.64
N ALA A 128 4.74 2.58 14.52
CA ALA A 128 4.38 3.94 14.15
C ALA A 128 3.45 4.60 15.19
N ALA A 129 2.43 3.88 15.68
CA ALA A 129 1.53 4.36 16.71
C ALA A 129 2.26 4.75 18.00
N LYS A 130 3.25 3.93 18.43
CA LYS A 130 4.06 4.23 19.64
C LYS A 130 4.84 5.54 19.47
N ILE A 131 5.45 5.76 18.30
CA ILE A 131 6.17 7.01 17.98
C ILE A 131 5.18 8.18 17.92
N MET A 132 4.07 8.06 17.18
CA MET A 132 3.05 9.10 17.07
C MET A 132 2.50 9.51 18.44
N ILE A 133 2.22 8.56 19.33
CA ILE A 133 1.71 8.82 20.68
C ILE A 133 2.76 9.53 21.53
N ARG A 134 4.02 9.06 21.53
CA ARG A 134 5.13 9.65 22.27
C ARG A 134 5.35 11.10 21.86
N GLU A 135 5.35 11.39 20.56
CA GLU A 135 5.59 12.71 19.99
C GLU A 135 4.32 13.57 19.90
N LYS A 136 3.17 13.07 20.40
CA LYS A 136 1.87 13.75 20.32
C LYS A 136 1.48 14.13 18.88
N THR A 137 1.92 13.34 17.91
CA THR A 137 1.64 13.54 16.48
C THR A 137 0.23 13.03 16.14
N LYS A 138 -0.60 13.90 15.58
CA LYS A 138 -1.90 13.53 14.99
C LYS A 138 -1.64 12.95 13.60
N GLY A 139 -1.11 11.70 13.57
CA GLY A 139 -0.66 11.08 12.36
C GLY A 139 -1.75 10.38 11.56
N VAL A 140 -1.37 9.83 10.41
CA VAL A 140 -2.26 9.04 9.56
C VAL A 140 -1.56 7.78 9.07
N MET A 141 -2.32 6.69 9.00
CA MET A 141 -1.88 5.42 8.44
C MET A 141 -2.82 5.01 7.31
N ALA A 142 -2.27 4.57 6.18
CA ALA A 142 -3.03 4.02 5.08
C ALA A 142 -2.52 2.64 4.71
N SER A 143 -3.44 1.71 4.39
CA SER A 143 -3.11 0.36 3.94
C SER A 143 -3.67 0.12 2.54
N VAL A 144 -2.81 -0.27 1.59
CA VAL A 144 -3.24 -0.73 0.26
C VAL A 144 -3.77 -2.16 0.40
N ILE A 145 -5.08 -2.28 0.36
CA ILE A 145 -5.81 -3.54 0.46
C ILE A 145 -6.01 -4.10 -0.97
N SER A 146 -7.15 -4.64 -1.28
CA SER A 146 -7.55 -5.06 -2.63
C SER A 146 -9.05 -5.35 -2.63
N ILE A 147 -9.72 -5.15 -3.75
CA ILE A 147 -11.15 -5.53 -3.93
C ILE A 147 -11.38 -7.03 -3.67
N VAL A 148 -10.37 -7.88 -3.86
CA VAL A 148 -10.47 -9.31 -3.51
C VAL A 148 -10.56 -9.56 -2.00
N SER A 149 -10.51 -8.52 -1.16
CA SER A 149 -10.83 -8.59 0.28
C SER A 149 -12.30 -8.88 0.54
N TYR A 150 -13.18 -8.71 -0.43
CA TYR A 150 -14.59 -9.11 -0.39
C TYR A 150 -14.80 -10.58 -0.80
N GLY A 151 -13.88 -11.13 -1.55
CA GLY A 151 -13.84 -12.46 -2.12
C GLY A 151 -13.05 -12.43 -3.41
N GLY A 152 -12.19 -13.41 -3.63
CA GLY A 152 -11.32 -13.49 -4.79
C GLY A 152 -11.66 -14.68 -5.68
N ALA A 153 -11.01 -14.74 -6.85
CA ALA A 153 -11.03 -15.92 -7.69
C ALA A 153 -10.40 -17.13 -6.96
N SER A 154 -10.78 -18.34 -7.37
CA SER A 154 -10.36 -19.59 -6.73
C SER A 154 -8.85 -19.75 -6.56
N PHE A 155 -8.06 -19.18 -7.47
CA PHE A 155 -6.59 -19.18 -7.43
C PHE A 155 -5.99 -18.06 -6.56
N LEU A 156 -6.80 -17.31 -5.82
CA LEU A 156 -6.39 -16.19 -4.95
C LEU A 156 -6.61 -16.48 -3.46
N THR A 157 -6.90 -17.72 -3.08
CA THR A 157 -7.32 -18.07 -1.71
C THR A 157 -6.43 -17.45 -0.62
N PRO A 158 -5.10 -17.65 -0.58
CA PRO A 158 -4.27 -17.09 0.49
C PRO A 158 -4.15 -15.57 0.39
N TYR A 159 -4.07 -15.03 -0.83
CA TYR A 159 -3.96 -13.58 -1.04
C TYR A 159 -5.24 -12.84 -0.62
N SER A 160 -6.40 -13.31 -1.10
CA SER A 160 -7.71 -12.75 -0.77
C SER A 160 -7.97 -12.78 0.72
N SER A 161 -7.72 -13.93 1.38
CA SER A 161 -7.83 -14.08 2.83
C SER A 161 -6.93 -13.08 3.58
N SER A 162 -5.69 -12.89 3.13
CA SER A 162 -4.77 -11.93 3.75
C SER A 162 -5.23 -10.48 3.60
N LYS A 163 -5.85 -10.12 2.45
CA LYS A 163 -6.39 -8.78 2.23
C LYS A 163 -7.69 -8.53 3.02
N GLY A 164 -8.52 -9.55 3.21
CA GLY A 164 -9.65 -9.51 4.14
C GLY A 164 -9.19 -9.28 5.59
N ALA A 165 -8.17 -10.01 6.04
CA ALA A 165 -7.56 -9.82 7.35
C ALA A 165 -6.98 -8.40 7.52
N LEU A 166 -6.27 -7.87 6.53
CA LEU A 166 -5.73 -6.49 6.56
C LEU A 166 -6.85 -5.44 6.63
N LYS A 167 -7.98 -5.67 5.93
CA LYS A 167 -9.17 -4.80 5.97
C LYS A 167 -9.72 -4.69 7.39
N ILE A 168 -9.92 -5.82 8.08
CA ILE A 168 -10.40 -5.84 9.47
C ILE A 168 -9.35 -5.24 10.42
N LEU A 169 -8.08 -5.59 10.25
CA LEU A 169 -6.99 -5.00 11.04
C LEU A 169 -6.98 -3.47 10.95
N THR A 170 -7.14 -2.92 9.75
CA THR A 170 -7.21 -1.47 9.53
C THR A 170 -8.31 -0.81 10.36
N LYS A 171 -9.51 -1.38 10.37
CA LYS A 171 -10.65 -0.88 11.17
C LYS A 171 -10.39 -0.99 12.67
N ASN A 172 -9.84 -2.11 13.15
CA ASN A 172 -9.56 -2.31 14.57
C ASN A 172 -8.49 -1.34 15.08
N VAL A 173 -7.44 -1.11 14.28
CA VAL A 173 -6.38 -0.13 14.62
C VAL A 173 -6.95 1.29 14.63
N ALA A 174 -7.83 1.65 13.69
CA ALA A 174 -8.52 2.93 13.67
C ALA A 174 -9.33 3.17 14.96
N ALA A 175 -10.15 2.19 15.36
CA ALA A 175 -10.91 2.25 16.60
C ALA A 175 -10.02 2.41 17.85
N SER A 176 -8.88 1.70 17.87
CA SER A 176 -7.95 1.74 19.00
C SER A 176 -7.24 3.10 19.13
N LEU A 177 -7.04 3.82 18.04
CA LEU A 177 -6.25 5.05 17.99
C LEU A 177 -7.06 6.35 17.90
N ILE A 178 -8.38 6.25 17.79
CA ILE A 178 -9.26 7.41 17.57
C ILE A 178 -9.11 8.47 18.69
N LYS A 179 -9.03 8.04 19.97
CA LYS A 179 -8.82 8.96 21.10
C LYS A 179 -7.44 9.65 21.10
N LYS A 180 -6.50 9.13 20.31
CA LYS A 180 -5.17 9.74 20.10
C LYS A 180 -5.14 10.64 18.87
N GLN A 181 -6.29 10.82 18.20
CA GLN A 181 -6.43 11.59 16.96
C GLN A 181 -5.50 11.10 15.83
N ILE A 182 -5.20 9.80 15.82
CA ILE A 182 -4.44 9.14 14.75
C ILE A 182 -5.47 8.46 13.83
N ARG A 183 -5.45 8.83 12.55
CA ARG A 183 -6.36 8.31 11.54
C ARG A 183 -5.79 7.05 10.88
N VAL A 184 -6.62 6.08 10.63
CA VAL A 184 -6.19 4.82 9.96
C VAL A 184 -7.25 4.42 8.95
N ASN A 185 -6.87 4.35 7.67
CA ASN A 185 -7.78 4.08 6.57
C ASN A 185 -7.22 3.01 5.63
N GLY A 186 -8.08 2.42 4.83
CA GLY A 186 -7.72 1.43 3.82
C GLY A 186 -8.14 1.86 2.41
N LEU A 187 -7.33 1.51 1.43
CA LEU A 187 -7.64 1.65 0.02
C LEU A 187 -7.82 0.25 -0.59
N ASN A 188 -9.05 -0.13 -0.85
CA ASN A 188 -9.39 -1.33 -1.61
C ASN A 188 -9.09 -1.05 -3.08
N LEU A 189 -8.06 -1.72 -3.59
CA LEU A 189 -7.53 -1.45 -4.91
C LEU A 189 -7.98 -2.50 -5.91
N GLY A 190 -8.48 -2.03 -7.03
CA GLY A 190 -8.79 -2.83 -8.20
C GLY A 190 -7.57 -3.22 -9.03
N TRP A 191 -7.82 -3.69 -10.24
CA TRP A 191 -6.75 -4.21 -11.09
C TRP A 191 -5.85 -3.10 -11.61
N THR A 192 -4.60 -3.12 -11.16
CA THR A 192 -3.64 -2.04 -11.36
C THR A 192 -2.46 -2.49 -12.21
N ASP A 193 -2.11 -1.71 -13.23
CA ASP A 193 -0.95 -1.92 -14.08
C ASP A 193 0.34 -1.59 -13.31
N THR A 194 1.05 -2.62 -12.88
CA THR A 194 2.31 -2.50 -12.17
C THR A 194 3.34 -3.50 -12.69
N PRO A 195 4.65 -3.23 -12.52
CA PRO A 195 5.69 -4.21 -12.87
C PRO A 195 5.51 -5.57 -12.18
N ASN A 196 5.02 -5.56 -10.93
CA ASN A 196 4.76 -6.81 -10.22
C ASN A 196 3.57 -7.56 -10.82
N GLU A 197 2.50 -6.86 -11.19
CA GLU A 197 1.35 -7.49 -11.83
C GLU A 197 1.73 -8.09 -13.18
N THR A 198 2.51 -7.39 -14.00
CA THR A 198 3.05 -7.96 -15.26
C THR A 198 3.83 -9.25 -15.01
N ARG A 199 4.68 -9.28 -13.96
CA ARG A 199 5.40 -10.50 -13.58
C ARG A 199 4.45 -11.64 -13.19
N VAL A 200 3.41 -11.33 -12.43
CA VAL A 200 2.40 -12.31 -11.98
C VAL A 200 1.58 -12.83 -13.15
N GLN A 201 1.14 -11.96 -14.05
CA GLN A 201 0.39 -12.33 -15.25
C GLN A 201 1.21 -13.25 -16.16
N LYS A 202 2.49 -12.95 -16.38
CA LYS A 202 3.40 -13.82 -17.13
C LYS A 202 3.63 -15.16 -16.44
N LYS A 203 3.85 -15.16 -15.13
CA LYS A 203 4.19 -16.37 -14.36
C LYS A 203 3.03 -17.36 -14.23
N TYR A 204 1.81 -16.87 -13.98
CA TYR A 204 0.68 -17.72 -13.60
C TYR A 204 -0.41 -17.82 -14.65
N HIS A 205 -0.46 -16.87 -15.60
CA HIS A 205 -1.53 -16.78 -16.60
C HIS A 205 -0.99 -16.81 -18.04
N ASN A 206 0.30 -17.12 -18.24
CA ASN A 206 0.95 -17.19 -19.57
C ASN A 206 0.71 -15.92 -20.42
N ALA A 207 0.61 -14.77 -19.75
CA ALA A 207 0.30 -13.50 -20.41
C ALA A 207 1.43 -13.07 -21.35
N LYS A 208 1.06 -12.61 -22.55
CA LYS A 208 1.97 -12.02 -23.54
C LYS A 208 2.24 -10.55 -23.22
N ASP A 209 3.15 -9.91 -23.95
CA ASP A 209 3.53 -8.50 -23.70
C ASP A 209 2.37 -7.50 -23.91
N ASP A 210 1.37 -7.87 -24.71
CA ASP A 210 0.17 -7.08 -24.99
C ASP A 210 -0.97 -7.28 -23.97
N TRP A 211 -0.73 -7.98 -22.87
CA TRP A 211 -1.75 -8.35 -21.88
C TRP A 211 -2.51 -7.15 -21.31
N VAL A 212 -1.82 -6.01 -21.07
CA VAL A 212 -2.46 -4.79 -20.58
C VAL A 212 -3.49 -4.28 -21.57
N LYS A 213 -3.11 -4.16 -22.86
CA LYS A 213 -4.05 -3.71 -23.93
C LYS A 213 -5.25 -4.63 -24.06
N LYS A 214 -5.08 -5.95 -23.88
CA LYS A 214 -6.17 -6.91 -23.89
C LYS A 214 -7.09 -6.77 -22.70
N ALA A 215 -6.52 -6.59 -21.50
CA ALA A 215 -7.29 -6.38 -20.29
C ALA A 215 -8.12 -5.08 -20.37
N GLU A 216 -7.54 -3.99 -20.84
CA GLU A 216 -8.16 -2.67 -20.96
C GLU A 216 -9.41 -2.69 -21.84
N LYS A 217 -9.44 -3.52 -22.90
CA LYS A 217 -10.63 -3.65 -23.78
C LYS A 217 -11.88 -4.12 -23.03
N GLY A 218 -11.71 -4.99 -22.01
CA GLY A 218 -12.81 -5.52 -21.21
C GLY A 218 -13.23 -4.64 -20.04
N LEU A 219 -12.45 -3.60 -19.69
CA LEU A 219 -12.75 -2.74 -18.56
C LEU A 219 -13.72 -1.60 -18.93
N PRO A 220 -14.62 -1.19 -18.01
CA PRO A 220 -15.59 -0.11 -18.25
C PRO A 220 -14.96 1.18 -18.77
N PHE A 221 -13.90 1.67 -18.12
CA PHE A 221 -13.21 2.90 -18.53
C PHE A 221 -12.12 2.69 -19.58
N LYS A 222 -12.04 1.49 -20.18
CA LYS A 222 -11.06 1.12 -21.23
C LYS A 222 -9.61 1.40 -20.86
N ARG A 223 -9.30 1.43 -19.58
CA ARG A 223 -7.96 1.52 -19.05
C ARG A 223 -7.82 0.80 -17.70
N MET A 224 -6.65 0.29 -17.40
CA MET A 224 -6.33 -0.18 -16.06
C MET A 224 -6.06 1.01 -15.11
N ILE A 225 -6.25 0.77 -13.81
CA ILE A 225 -5.78 1.70 -12.79
C ILE A 225 -4.25 1.80 -12.90
N LYS A 226 -3.72 3.03 -12.87
CA LYS A 226 -2.28 3.27 -12.92
C LYS A 226 -1.75 3.60 -11.51
N PRO A 227 -0.47 3.36 -11.24
CA PRO A 227 0.14 3.69 -9.93
C PRO A 227 -0.07 5.16 -9.52
N ILE A 228 -0.19 6.08 -10.47
CA ILE A 228 -0.46 7.49 -10.16
C ILE A 228 -1.88 7.73 -9.65
N ASP A 229 -2.89 7.01 -10.17
CA ASP A 229 -4.27 7.10 -9.66
C ASP A 229 -4.30 6.69 -8.17
N VAL A 230 -3.57 5.61 -7.85
CA VAL A 230 -3.43 5.12 -6.47
C VAL A 230 -2.71 6.12 -5.58
N ALA A 231 -1.61 6.69 -6.06
CA ALA A 231 -0.82 7.68 -5.32
C ALA A 231 -1.63 8.96 -5.02
N GLN A 232 -2.46 9.41 -5.95
CA GLN A 232 -3.36 10.57 -5.76
C GLN A 232 -4.41 10.27 -4.68
N CYS A 233 -5.02 9.08 -4.70
CA CYS A 233 -5.97 8.68 -3.68
C CYS A 233 -5.30 8.58 -2.30
N LEU A 234 -4.11 7.98 -2.21
CA LEU A 234 -3.33 7.91 -0.98
C LEU A 234 -2.92 9.32 -0.50
N SER A 235 -2.61 10.23 -1.42
CA SER A 235 -2.33 11.63 -1.08
C SER A 235 -3.54 12.31 -0.43
N PHE A 236 -4.73 12.16 -0.97
CA PHE A 236 -5.98 12.62 -0.35
C PHE A 236 -6.16 11.99 1.04
N MET A 237 -6.06 10.66 1.16
CA MET A 237 -6.28 9.94 2.42
C MET A 237 -5.29 10.35 3.52
N CYS A 238 -4.07 10.75 3.15
CA CYS A 238 -2.99 11.09 4.08
C CYS A 238 -2.83 12.59 4.34
N SER A 239 -3.53 13.45 3.59
CA SER A 239 -3.51 14.89 3.79
C SER A 239 -4.62 15.38 4.72
N GLU A 240 -4.62 16.68 5.00
CA GLU A 240 -5.69 17.36 5.75
C GLU A 240 -7.01 17.40 4.95
N ASP A 241 -6.98 17.18 3.62
CA ASP A 241 -8.19 17.12 2.78
C ASP A 241 -9.16 16.02 3.21
N SER A 242 -8.66 14.94 3.83
CA SER A 242 -9.47 13.86 4.38
C SER A 242 -9.88 14.07 5.85
N SER A 243 -9.52 15.22 6.43
CA SER A 243 -9.95 15.73 7.73
C SER A 243 -10.12 14.68 8.84
N ILE A 244 -11.37 14.36 9.21
CA ILE A 244 -11.72 13.42 10.29
C ILE A 244 -11.91 11.98 9.83
N MET A 245 -11.63 11.66 8.55
CA MET A 245 -11.84 10.33 8.01
C MET A 245 -10.92 9.31 8.66
N THR A 246 -11.50 8.35 9.39
CA THR A 246 -10.79 7.21 10.00
C THR A 246 -11.66 5.96 10.00
N GLY A 247 -11.04 4.78 9.91
CA GLY A 247 -11.74 3.50 9.80
C GLY A 247 -12.42 3.26 8.44
N SER A 248 -12.26 4.18 7.50
CA SER A 248 -12.85 4.10 6.17
C SER A 248 -12.05 3.14 5.28
N ILE A 249 -12.78 2.39 4.45
CA ILE A 249 -12.23 1.57 3.38
C ILE A 249 -12.80 2.11 2.07
N ILE A 250 -11.95 2.73 1.26
CA ILE A 250 -12.33 3.34 -0.01
C ILE A 250 -12.08 2.32 -1.12
N ASP A 251 -13.05 2.07 -1.97
CA ASP A 251 -12.89 1.25 -3.17
C ASP A 251 -12.41 2.13 -4.33
N LEU A 252 -11.18 1.89 -4.81
CA LEU A 252 -10.64 2.45 -6.05
C LEU A 252 -10.73 1.38 -7.13
N GLU A 253 -11.87 1.29 -7.77
CA GLU A 253 -12.22 0.26 -8.75
C GLU A 253 -13.23 0.82 -9.77
N GLN A 254 -13.28 0.21 -10.93
CA GLN A 254 -14.21 0.56 -12.02
C GLN A 254 -15.55 -0.18 -11.93
N MET A 255 -15.59 -1.29 -11.17
CA MET A 255 -16.81 -2.05 -10.93
C MET A 255 -17.38 -1.71 -9.56
N VAL A 256 -18.69 -1.58 -9.48
CA VAL A 256 -19.39 -1.32 -8.20
C VAL A 256 -19.52 -2.63 -7.43
N MET A 257 -18.73 -2.73 -6.36
CA MET A 257 -18.69 -3.96 -5.55
C MET A 257 -20.01 -4.20 -4.82
N GLY A 258 -20.51 -5.45 -4.88
CA GLY A 258 -21.76 -5.84 -4.24
C GLY A 258 -23.02 -5.58 -5.07
N THR A 259 -22.87 -5.08 -6.30
CA THR A 259 -23.97 -5.02 -7.26
C THR A 259 -23.97 -6.24 -8.18
N ILE A 260 -25.15 -6.63 -8.63
CA ILE A 260 -25.32 -7.59 -9.74
C ILE A 260 -25.62 -6.74 -10.97
N ASP A 261 -24.69 -6.70 -11.92
CA ASP A 261 -24.96 -6.09 -13.22
C ASP A 261 -25.65 -7.12 -14.10
N PRO A 262 -26.94 -6.95 -14.42
CA PRO A 262 -27.60 -7.87 -15.32
C PRO A 262 -26.98 -7.70 -16.72
N LYS A 263 -26.40 -8.77 -17.25
CA LYS A 263 -25.84 -8.83 -18.64
C LYS A 263 -26.82 -8.45 -19.74
N THR A 264 -28.04 -8.11 -19.39
CA THR A 264 -29.18 -7.78 -20.26
C THR A 264 -29.50 -6.28 -20.31
N ALA A 265 -28.72 -5.43 -19.64
CA ALA A 265 -28.96 -3.98 -19.67
C ALA A 265 -28.34 -3.25 -20.87
N ASP A 266 -27.58 -3.96 -21.71
CA ASP A 266 -27.04 -3.42 -22.96
C ASP A 266 -28.01 -3.76 -24.11
N ASN A 267 -29.03 -2.96 -24.27
CA ASN A 267 -29.81 -2.81 -25.53
C ASN A 267 -29.75 -1.39 -25.99
#